data_f8647e8337ac86df9d9f4bd088546d75
#
_entry.id   f8647e8337ac86df9d9f4bd088546d75
#
_cell.length_a   1.000
_cell.length_b   1.000
_cell.length_c   1.000
_cell.angle_alpha   90.00
_cell.angle_beta   90.00
_cell.angle_gamma   90.00
#
_symmetry.space_group_name_H-M   'P 1'
#
loop_
_entity.id
_entity.type
_entity.pdbx_description
1 polymer ?
#
loop_
_entity_poly.entity_id
_entity_poly.type
_entity_poly.pdbx_seq_one_letter_code
_entity_poly.pdbx_strand_id
1 'polypeptide(L)'
;MKNIIYLTAIFIMITLIGAKPNVNGAEIEGVHFENTYEAQGIRMEIQGTGLLRYLGFIKAYVGAFYLEEGSLVTDVLSDKPKRLEVEYFHALKGEDFGISTNKVIAKNTDAQTLEKIRPQIDYHNSLYEDVQPGDRYSLTYIPGRGTELALNGKTKGIIKGADFASALFSMWLGKSPMNEPFKKQLLGLK
;
A
#
# COMPACT_ATOMS: atom_id res chain seq x y z
N MET A 1 -58.83 10.33 -56.54
CA MET A 1 -58.05 11.15 -55.61
C MET A 1 -57.43 10.23 -54.60
N LYS A 2 -56.11 9.96 -54.70
CA LYS A 2 -55.38 9.00 -53.82
C LYS A 2 -54.58 9.83 -52.77
N ASN A 3 -54.97 9.72 -51.51
CA ASN A 3 -54.30 10.37 -50.41
C ASN A 3 -53.05 9.47 -50.01
N ILE A 4 -51.87 9.98 -50.22
CA ILE A 4 -50.62 9.38 -49.78
C ILE A 4 -50.30 9.95 -48.40
N ILE A 5 -50.36 9.13 -47.36
CA ILE A 5 -49.95 9.48 -45.99
C ILE A 5 -48.47 9.14 -45.87
N TYR A 6 -47.62 10.15 -45.71
CA TYR A 6 -46.21 10.01 -45.40
C TYR A 6 -46.05 9.78 -43.90
N LEU A 7 -45.64 8.55 -43.51
CA LEU A 7 -45.28 8.19 -42.16
C LEU A 7 -43.80 8.57 -41.95
N THR A 8 -43.54 9.68 -41.29
CA THR A 8 -42.18 10.08 -40.88
C THR A 8 -41.80 9.31 -39.63
N ALA A 9 -40.93 8.32 -39.76
CA ALA A 9 -40.33 7.60 -38.64
C ALA A 9 -39.22 8.47 -38.01
N ILE A 10 -39.48 9.00 -36.82
CA ILE A 10 -38.47 9.71 -36.03
C ILE A 10 -37.62 8.65 -35.31
N PHE A 11 -36.37 8.51 -35.75
CA PHE A 11 -35.38 7.65 -35.11
C PHE A 11 -34.76 8.41 -33.93
N ILE A 12 -35.24 8.14 -32.70
CA ILE A 12 -34.66 8.70 -31.49
C ILE A 12 -33.38 7.90 -31.20
N MET A 13 -32.24 8.51 -31.52
CA MET A 13 -30.91 7.98 -31.18
C MET A 13 -30.67 8.27 -29.70
N ILE A 14 -30.94 7.29 -28.83
CA ILE A 14 -30.56 7.35 -27.41
C ILE A 14 -29.05 7.16 -27.35
N THR A 15 -28.31 8.26 -27.23
CA THR A 15 -26.91 8.23 -26.86
C THR A 15 -26.82 7.79 -25.39
N LEU A 16 -26.47 6.52 -25.16
CA LEU A 16 -26.03 6.08 -23.84
C LEU A 16 -24.73 6.83 -23.50
N ILE A 17 -24.87 7.92 -22.74
CA ILE A 17 -23.73 8.53 -22.07
C ILE A 17 -23.36 7.55 -20.95
N GLY A 18 -22.42 6.66 -21.24
CA GLY A 18 -21.80 5.81 -20.24
C GLY A 18 -21.14 6.69 -19.19
N ALA A 19 -21.77 6.86 -18.02
CA ALA A 19 -21.13 7.44 -16.87
C ALA A 19 -19.89 6.58 -16.58
N LYS A 20 -18.68 7.15 -16.78
CA LYS A 20 -17.46 6.50 -16.31
C LYS A 20 -17.63 6.30 -14.80
N PRO A 21 -17.36 5.10 -14.25
CA PRO A 21 -17.38 4.94 -12.82
C PRO A 21 -16.44 5.98 -12.22
N ASN A 22 -16.91 6.71 -11.23
CA ASN A 22 -16.09 7.66 -10.48
C ASN A 22 -15.10 6.81 -9.68
N VAL A 23 -13.92 6.55 -10.26
CA VAL A 23 -12.86 5.77 -9.60
C VAL A 23 -12.28 6.69 -8.53
N ASN A 24 -12.82 6.61 -7.32
CA ASN A 24 -12.29 7.30 -6.14
C ASN A 24 -10.99 6.61 -5.73
N GLY A 25 -9.85 7.05 -6.30
CA GLY A 25 -8.55 6.46 -5.98
C GLY A 25 -7.40 7.32 -6.51
N ALA A 26 -6.21 7.07 -6.00
CA ALA A 26 -4.97 7.64 -6.50
C ALA A 26 -4.39 6.71 -7.58
N GLU A 27 -3.91 7.29 -8.68
CA GLU A 27 -3.23 6.56 -9.75
C GLU A 27 -1.77 7.03 -9.84
N ILE A 28 -0.84 6.09 -9.87
CA ILE A 28 0.58 6.36 -10.05
C ILE A 28 1.20 5.28 -10.96
N GLU A 29 1.88 5.70 -12.04
CA GLU A 29 2.53 4.79 -13.01
C GLU A 29 1.59 3.70 -13.57
N GLY A 30 0.29 4.03 -13.72
CA GLY A 30 -0.74 3.10 -14.19
C GLY A 30 -1.29 2.14 -13.13
N VAL A 31 -0.85 2.27 -11.89
CA VAL A 31 -1.32 1.47 -10.77
C VAL A 31 -2.35 2.25 -9.96
N HIS A 32 -3.50 1.64 -9.73
CA HIS A 32 -4.60 2.22 -8.95
C HIS A 32 -4.53 1.80 -7.49
N PHE A 33 -4.74 2.78 -6.58
CA PHE A 33 -4.90 2.59 -5.14
C PHE A 33 -6.19 3.26 -4.69
N GLU A 34 -7.00 2.57 -3.89
CA GLU A 34 -8.24 3.13 -3.33
C GLU A 34 -7.93 4.30 -2.39
N ASN A 35 -8.80 5.32 -2.34
CA ASN A 35 -8.61 6.45 -1.41
C ASN A 35 -8.79 6.06 0.06
N THR A 36 -9.52 5.00 0.32
CA THR A 36 -9.81 4.52 1.68
C THR A 36 -9.69 3.02 1.76
N TYR A 37 -9.33 2.54 2.92
CA TYR A 37 -9.30 1.12 3.27
C TYR A 37 -10.00 0.91 4.61
N GLU A 38 -10.85 -0.11 4.72
CA GLU A 38 -11.54 -0.46 5.95
C GLU A 38 -11.10 -1.83 6.44
N ALA A 39 -10.70 -1.91 7.71
CA ALA A 39 -10.37 -3.15 8.39
C ALA A 39 -10.92 -3.12 9.82
N GLN A 40 -11.63 -4.16 10.22
CA GLN A 40 -12.20 -4.29 11.57
C GLN A 40 -13.07 -3.10 12.02
N GLY A 41 -13.79 -2.48 11.08
CA GLY A 41 -14.58 -1.27 11.35
C GLY A 41 -13.76 0.02 11.50
N ILE A 42 -12.44 -0.04 11.25
CA ILE A 42 -11.55 1.13 11.27
C ILE A 42 -11.33 1.59 9.85
N ARG A 43 -11.69 2.84 9.57
CA ARG A 43 -11.47 3.50 8.29
C ARG A 43 -10.09 4.15 8.28
N MET A 44 -9.33 3.87 7.24
CA MET A 44 -8.03 4.47 6.96
C MET A 44 -8.09 5.22 5.63
N GLU A 45 -7.46 6.38 5.57
CA GLU A 45 -7.41 7.24 4.40
C GLU A 45 -5.99 7.31 3.85
N ILE A 46 -5.90 7.39 2.52
CA ILE A 46 -4.62 7.52 1.83
C ILE A 46 -3.94 8.85 2.20
N GLN A 47 -2.68 8.79 2.61
CA GLN A 47 -1.87 9.96 2.94
C GLN A 47 -1.03 10.40 1.73
N GLY A 48 -0.61 9.44 0.93
CA GLY A 48 0.16 9.69 -0.28
C GLY A 48 0.51 8.40 -1.00
N THR A 49 0.92 8.58 -2.26
CA THR A 49 1.46 7.52 -3.11
C THR A 49 2.87 7.90 -3.55
N GLY A 50 3.71 6.89 -3.76
CA GLY A 50 5.09 7.12 -4.15
C GLY A 50 5.61 6.11 -5.16
N LEU A 51 6.65 6.51 -5.89
CA LEU A 51 7.42 5.65 -6.78
C LEU A 51 8.84 5.51 -6.25
N LEU A 52 9.23 4.28 -5.93
CA LEU A 52 10.63 3.99 -5.61
C LEU A 52 11.40 3.68 -6.90
N ARG A 53 12.51 4.43 -7.10
CA ARG A 53 13.46 4.18 -8.18
C ARG A 53 14.76 3.61 -7.64
N TYR A 54 15.18 2.47 -8.17
CA TYR A 54 16.49 1.90 -7.92
C TYR A 54 17.52 2.57 -8.82
N LEU A 55 18.68 2.92 -8.29
CA LEU A 55 19.74 3.67 -8.97
C LEU A 55 19.25 4.99 -9.63
N GLY A 56 18.12 5.54 -9.14
CA GLY A 56 17.57 6.80 -9.64
C GLY A 56 16.72 6.70 -10.92
N PHE A 57 16.82 5.63 -11.70
CA PHE A 57 16.13 5.50 -13.00
C PHE A 57 15.28 4.24 -13.15
N ILE A 58 15.59 3.13 -12.50
CA ILE A 58 14.80 1.89 -12.60
C ILE A 58 13.58 1.99 -11.68
N LYS A 59 12.38 2.00 -12.26
CA LYS A 59 11.13 1.94 -11.47
C LYS A 59 11.05 0.58 -10.77
N ALA A 60 11.27 0.53 -9.46
CA ALA A 60 11.27 -0.71 -8.71
C ALA A 60 9.86 -1.11 -8.29
N TYR A 61 9.14 -0.19 -7.65
CA TYR A 61 7.76 -0.39 -7.20
C TYR A 61 7.07 0.95 -6.92
N VAL A 62 5.76 0.93 -6.89
CA VAL A 62 4.92 2.00 -6.37
C VAL A 62 4.29 1.58 -5.05
N GLY A 63 3.91 2.56 -4.22
CA GLY A 63 3.21 2.27 -2.97
C GLY A 63 2.23 3.34 -2.58
N ALA A 64 1.31 2.97 -1.70
CA ALA A 64 0.33 3.85 -1.07
C ALA A 64 0.35 3.64 0.44
N PHE A 65 0.31 4.74 1.19
CA PHE A 65 0.29 4.71 2.63
C PHE A 65 -1.02 5.28 3.16
N TYR A 66 -1.59 4.60 4.16
CA TYR A 66 -2.87 4.94 4.77
C TYR A 66 -2.73 5.05 6.28
N LEU A 67 -3.43 6.01 6.85
CA LEU A 67 -3.61 6.17 8.30
C LEU A 67 -5.08 6.16 8.65
N GLU A 68 -5.38 5.80 9.91
CA GLU A 68 -6.70 5.99 10.49
C GLU A 68 -7.16 7.43 10.31
N GLU A 69 -8.42 7.62 9.93
CA GLU A 69 -9.03 8.93 9.69
C GLU A 69 -8.79 9.88 10.88
N GLY A 70 -8.33 11.10 10.59
CA GLY A 70 -7.99 12.11 11.59
C GLY A 70 -6.62 11.95 12.26
N SER A 71 -5.83 10.93 11.91
CA SER A 71 -4.46 10.77 12.42
C SER A 71 -3.48 11.76 11.76
N LEU A 72 -2.43 12.15 12.49
CA LEU A 72 -1.39 13.04 11.98
C LEU A 72 -0.23 12.22 11.39
N VAL A 73 0.34 12.69 10.29
CA VAL A 73 1.52 12.08 9.66
C VAL A 73 2.79 12.18 10.51
N THR A 74 2.80 12.99 11.56
CA THR A 74 3.90 13.05 12.54
C THR A 74 3.99 11.82 13.43
N ASP A 75 2.89 11.07 13.56
CA ASP A 75 2.76 9.94 14.49
C ASP A 75 2.71 8.58 13.77
N VAL A 76 3.24 8.52 12.54
CA VAL A 76 3.14 7.33 11.67
C VAL A 76 3.71 6.04 12.26
N LEU A 77 4.65 6.12 13.21
CA LEU A 77 5.23 4.96 13.87
C LEU A 77 4.61 4.66 15.25
N SER A 78 3.63 5.49 15.71
CA SER A 78 2.93 5.26 16.98
C SER A 78 2.00 4.04 16.90
N ASP A 79 1.45 3.62 18.05
CA ASP A 79 0.50 2.51 18.16
C ASP A 79 -0.90 2.91 17.66
N LYS A 80 -1.01 3.12 16.33
CA LYS A 80 -2.26 3.51 15.64
C LYS A 80 -2.45 2.69 14.38
N PRO A 81 -3.70 2.48 13.94
CA PRO A 81 -4.01 1.80 12.68
C PRO A 81 -3.31 2.45 11.49
N LYS A 82 -2.68 1.63 10.67
CA LYS A 82 -1.99 2.06 9.46
C LYS A 82 -1.87 0.94 8.45
N ARG A 83 -1.74 1.31 7.17
CA ARG A 83 -1.56 0.36 6.09
C ARG A 83 -0.56 0.90 5.06
N LEU A 84 0.25 -0.01 4.53
CA LEU A 84 1.13 0.22 3.38
C LEU A 84 0.81 -0.82 2.32
N GLU A 85 0.62 -0.38 1.09
CA GLU A 85 0.56 -1.24 -0.09
C GLU A 85 1.75 -0.97 -0.99
N VAL A 86 2.32 -2.03 -1.57
CA VAL A 86 3.45 -1.94 -2.50
C VAL A 86 3.23 -2.89 -3.66
N GLU A 87 3.17 -2.35 -4.89
CA GLU A 87 3.06 -3.13 -6.13
C GLU A 87 4.38 -3.09 -6.92
N TYR A 88 4.85 -4.25 -7.30
CA TYR A 88 6.19 -4.44 -7.86
C TYR A 88 6.18 -4.42 -9.40
N PHE A 89 7.20 -3.78 -9.99
CA PHE A 89 7.38 -3.76 -11.44
C PHE A 89 8.35 -4.84 -11.95
N HIS A 90 9.03 -5.53 -11.03
CA HIS A 90 10.01 -6.58 -11.34
C HIS A 90 9.80 -7.80 -10.46
N ALA A 91 10.21 -8.97 -10.97
CA ALA A 91 10.28 -10.18 -10.16
C ALA A 91 11.35 -10.03 -9.09
N LEU A 92 11.02 -10.41 -7.84
CA LEU A 92 11.92 -10.44 -6.70
C LEU A 92 11.75 -11.76 -5.96
N LYS A 93 12.83 -12.22 -5.34
CA LYS A 93 12.82 -13.42 -4.51
C LYS A 93 12.33 -13.13 -3.09
N GLY A 94 11.58 -14.06 -2.50
CA GLY A 94 11.12 -13.94 -1.12
C GLY A 94 12.26 -13.70 -0.12
N GLU A 95 13.41 -14.35 -0.32
CA GLU A 95 14.61 -14.17 0.51
C GLU A 95 15.17 -12.74 0.50
N ASP A 96 15.08 -12.01 -0.64
CA ASP A 96 15.58 -10.64 -0.77
C ASP A 96 14.81 -9.67 0.13
N PHE A 97 13.52 -9.92 0.34
CA PHE A 97 12.69 -9.15 1.29
C PHE A 97 13.20 -9.34 2.72
N GLY A 98 13.47 -10.58 3.14
CA GLY A 98 14.00 -10.88 4.48
C GLY A 98 15.36 -10.21 4.73
N ILE A 99 16.27 -10.24 3.75
CA ILE A 99 17.56 -9.56 3.82
C ILE A 99 17.38 -8.05 3.99
N SER A 100 16.50 -7.44 3.19
CA SER A 100 16.19 -6.01 3.26
C SER A 100 15.54 -5.64 4.58
N THR A 101 14.59 -6.45 5.07
CA THR A 101 13.90 -6.25 6.36
C THR A 101 14.92 -6.21 7.49
N ASN A 102 15.76 -7.20 7.62
CA ASN A 102 16.78 -7.27 8.68
C ASN A 102 17.71 -6.04 8.64
N LYS A 103 18.19 -5.68 7.46
CA LYS A 103 19.14 -4.57 7.28
C LYS A 103 18.53 -3.22 7.66
N VAL A 104 17.28 -2.95 7.27
CA VAL A 104 16.68 -1.62 7.43
C VAL A 104 16.07 -1.46 8.81
N ILE A 105 15.44 -2.50 9.37
CA ILE A 105 14.96 -2.48 10.76
C ILE A 105 16.12 -2.20 11.72
N ALA A 106 17.28 -2.87 11.56
CA ALA A 106 18.45 -2.67 12.41
C ALA A 106 19.00 -1.23 12.40
N LYS A 107 18.76 -0.44 11.34
CA LYS A 107 19.15 0.98 11.27
C LYS A 107 18.19 1.93 12.00
N ASN A 108 16.97 1.49 12.26
CA ASN A 108 15.90 2.31 12.80
C ASN A 108 15.49 1.91 14.23
N THR A 109 16.04 0.80 14.75
CA THR A 109 15.63 0.21 16.01
C THR A 109 16.87 0.04 16.91
N ASP A 110 16.74 0.39 18.19
CA ASP A 110 17.81 0.16 19.16
C ASP A 110 18.04 -1.35 19.41
N ALA A 111 19.23 -1.69 19.90
CA ALA A 111 19.65 -3.09 20.06
C ALA A 111 18.74 -3.89 21.02
N GLN A 112 18.24 -3.28 22.09
CA GLN A 112 17.38 -3.94 23.07
C GLN A 112 16.02 -4.28 22.45
N THR A 113 15.39 -3.32 21.77
CA THR A 113 14.13 -3.53 21.05
C THR A 113 14.31 -4.54 19.92
N LEU A 114 15.41 -4.45 19.16
CA LEU A 114 15.72 -5.37 18.07
C LEU A 114 15.80 -6.82 18.55
N GLU A 115 16.49 -7.07 19.67
CA GLU A 115 16.57 -8.41 20.27
C GLU A 115 15.19 -8.92 20.74
N LYS A 116 14.41 -8.05 21.38
CA LYS A 116 13.05 -8.37 21.86
C LYS A 116 12.12 -8.80 20.73
N ILE A 117 12.19 -8.14 19.57
CA ILE A 117 11.31 -8.43 18.42
C ILE A 117 11.91 -9.40 17.39
N ARG A 118 13.08 -10.00 17.67
CA ARG A 118 13.73 -10.94 16.76
C ARG A 118 12.81 -12.09 16.33
N PRO A 119 12.07 -12.76 17.22
CA PRO A 119 11.16 -13.83 16.82
C PRO A 119 10.07 -13.38 15.86
N GLN A 120 9.58 -12.14 16.02
CA GLN A 120 8.57 -11.55 15.13
C GLN A 120 9.15 -11.25 13.75
N ILE A 121 10.39 -10.73 13.68
CA ILE A 121 11.11 -10.48 12.43
C ILE A 121 11.32 -11.79 11.68
N ASP A 122 11.80 -12.83 12.36
CA ASP A 122 12.10 -14.13 11.76
C ASP A 122 10.82 -14.79 11.22
N TYR A 123 9.72 -14.74 11.99
CA TYR A 123 8.42 -15.23 11.52
C TYR A 123 7.91 -14.41 10.33
N HIS A 124 7.96 -13.08 10.38
CA HIS A 124 7.56 -12.22 9.27
C HIS A 124 8.35 -12.54 8.00
N ASN A 125 9.68 -12.70 8.12
CA ASN A 125 10.53 -13.01 6.98
C ASN A 125 10.24 -14.38 6.36
N SER A 126 9.77 -15.36 7.16
CA SER A 126 9.39 -16.69 6.67
C SER A 126 8.08 -16.68 5.84
N LEU A 127 7.30 -15.59 5.90
CA LEU A 127 6.04 -15.45 5.17
C LEU A 127 6.19 -14.88 3.76
N TYR A 128 7.38 -14.35 3.43
CA TYR A 128 7.61 -13.79 2.10
C TYR A 128 7.69 -14.89 1.04
N GLU A 129 7.05 -14.62 -0.08
CA GLU A 129 7.08 -15.43 -1.30
C GLU A 129 7.72 -14.62 -2.45
N ASP A 130 8.14 -15.31 -3.49
CA ASP A 130 8.57 -14.68 -4.74
C ASP A 130 7.42 -13.86 -5.32
N VAL A 131 7.74 -12.68 -5.87
CA VAL A 131 6.77 -11.84 -6.56
C VAL A 131 7.12 -11.69 -8.02
N GLN A 132 6.10 -11.44 -8.84
CA GLN A 132 6.17 -11.10 -10.26
C GLN A 132 5.71 -9.65 -10.48
N PRO A 133 5.99 -9.05 -11.65
CA PRO A 133 5.42 -7.75 -12.00
C PRO A 133 3.89 -7.74 -11.86
N GLY A 134 3.36 -6.73 -11.15
CA GLY A 134 1.94 -6.59 -10.83
C GLY A 134 1.51 -7.23 -9.50
N ASP A 135 2.37 -8.03 -8.87
CA ASP A 135 2.08 -8.54 -7.54
C ASP A 135 2.15 -7.41 -6.49
N ARG A 136 1.24 -7.47 -5.51
CA ARG A 136 1.09 -6.45 -4.48
C ARG A 136 1.15 -7.05 -3.09
N TYR A 137 2.16 -6.66 -2.31
CA TYR A 137 2.16 -6.85 -0.87
C TYR A 137 1.41 -5.73 -0.15
N SER A 138 0.74 -6.08 0.94
CA SER A 138 0.18 -5.11 1.87
C SER A 138 0.50 -5.48 3.31
N LEU A 139 0.76 -4.44 4.11
CA LEU A 139 0.96 -4.50 5.56
C LEU A 139 -0.17 -3.70 6.21
N THR A 140 -0.98 -4.33 7.05
CA THR A 140 -2.06 -3.65 7.78
C THR A 140 -1.86 -3.85 9.27
N TYR A 141 -1.55 -2.79 10.00
CA TYR A 141 -1.42 -2.82 11.44
C TYR A 141 -2.69 -2.32 12.12
N ILE A 142 -3.19 -3.12 13.06
CA ILE A 142 -4.29 -2.76 13.96
C ILE A 142 -3.83 -2.99 15.40
N PRO A 143 -3.86 -1.97 16.28
CA PRO A 143 -3.53 -2.10 17.69
C PRO A 143 -4.26 -3.28 18.36
N GLY A 144 -3.54 -4.06 19.15
CA GLY A 144 -4.08 -5.26 19.81
C GLY A 144 -4.20 -6.50 18.92
N ARG A 145 -4.34 -6.35 17.59
CA ARG A 145 -4.37 -7.47 16.63
C ARG A 145 -2.98 -7.82 16.11
N GLY A 146 -2.20 -6.81 15.71
CA GLY A 146 -0.87 -6.96 15.10
C GLY A 146 -0.84 -6.50 13.65
N THR A 147 0.27 -6.81 12.98
CA THR A 147 0.52 -6.50 11.56
C THR A 147 0.20 -7.70 10.69
N GLU A 148 -0.80 -7.56 9.83
CA GLU A 148 -1.12 -8.54 8.79
C GLU A 148 -0.23 -8.28 7.56
N LEU A 149 0.44 -9.33 7.07
CA LEU A 149 1.06 -9.39 5.75
C LEU A 149 0.12 -10.11 4.80
N ALA A 150 -0.19 -9.49 3.64
CA ALA A 150 -0.96 -10.13 2.59
C ALA A 150 -0.29 -9.94 1.23
N LEU A 151 -0.38 -10.93 0.36
CA LEU A 151 0.05 -10.90 -1.04
C LEU A 151 -1.19 -11.03 -1.94
N ASN A 152 -1.40 -10.04 -2.82
CA ASN A 152 -2.57 -9.98 -3.72
C ASN A 152 -3.90 -10.15 -2.98
N GLY A 153 -4.01 -9.49 -1.80
CA GLY A 153 -5.17 -9.55 -0.93
C GLY A 153 -5.32 -10.85 -0.11
N LYS A 154 -4.43 -11.83 -0.30
CA LYS A 154 -4.46 -13.08 0.46
C LYS A 154 -3.52 -13.00 1.66
N THR A 155 -4.08 -13.06 2.87
CA THR A 155 -3.32 -13.05 4.13
C THR A 155 -2.29 -14.18 4.17
N LYS A 156 -1.04 -13.84 4.49
CA LYS A 156 0.07 -14.78 4.72
C LYS A 156 0.25 -15.06 6.20
N GLY A 157 0.08 -14.05 7.05
CA GLY A 157 0.17 -14.19 8.49
C GLY A 157 -0.09 -12.87 9.21
N ILE A 158 -0.23 -12.96 10.54
CA ILE A 158 -0.42 -11.82 11.42
C ILE A 158 0.65 -11.87 12.52
N ILE A 159 1.42 -10.82 12.66
CA ILE A 159 2.51 -10.69 13.61
C ILE A 159 2.11 -9.73 14.72
N LYS A 160 2.03 -10.19 15.96
CA LYS A 160 1.65 -9.38 17.12
C LYS A 160 2.79 -8.45 17.57
N GLY A 161 2.43 -7.34 18.21
CA GLY A 161 3.36 -6.43 18.88
C GLY A 161 3.44 -5.06 18.22
N ALA A 162 3.24 -4.00 19.01
CA ALA A 162 3.37 -2.61 18.58
C ALA A 162 4.83 -2.26 18.25
N ASP A 163 5.79 -2.78 19.05
CA ASP A 163 7.22 -2.56 18.81
C ASP A 163 7.65 -3.14 17.45
N PHE A 164 7.17 -4.35 17.12
CA PHE A 164 7.41 -4.95 15.80
C PHE A 164 6.78 -4.12 14.69
N ALA A 165 5.52 -3.68 14.84
CA ALA A 165 4.86 -2.85 13.84
C ALA A 165 5.62 -1.53 13.60
N SER A 166 6.01 -0.84 14.68
CA SER A 166 6.82 0.38 14.60
C SER A 166 8.13 0.14 13.86
N ALA A 167 8.86 -0.92 14.21
CA ALA A 167 10.13 -1.29 13.57
C ALA A 167 9.93 -1.64 12.09
N LEU A 168 8.90 -2.41 11.73
CA LEU A 168 8.63 -2.79 10.35
C LEU A 168 8.27 -1.57 9.48
N PHE A 169 7.31 -0.74 9.92
CA PHE A 169 6.93 0.47 9.17
C PHE A 169 8.07 1.49 9.10
N SER A 170 9.02 1.47 10.05
CA SER A 170 10.20 2.33 10.00
C SER A 170 11.09 2.10 8.79
N MET A 171 10.97 0.96 8.12
CA MET A 171 11.69 0.67 6.87
C MET A 171 11.41 1.70 5.80
N TRP A 172 10.17 2.23 5.74
CA TRP A 172 9.75 3.25 4.79
C TRP A 172 9.60 4.63 5.43
N LEU A 173 9.22 4.70 6.71
CA LEU A 173 8.76 5.92 7.36
C LEU A 173 9.67 6.38 8.52
N GLY A 174 10.71 5.61 8.83
CA GLY A 174 11.63 5.87 9.94
C GLY A 174 12.64 7.00 9.67
N LYS A 175 13.59 7.14 10.60
CA LYS A 175 14.67 8.15 10.48
C LYS A 175 15.70 7.79 9.41
N SER A 176 15.89 6.49 9.15
CA SER A 176 16.79 5.96 8.12
C SER A 176 16.02 5.04 7.17
N PRO A 177 15.09 5.58 6.36
CA PRO A 177 14.23 4.78 5.51
C PRO A 177 15.01 4.15 4.35
N MET A 178 14.42 3.18 3.66
CA MET A 178 14.99 2.59 2.44
C MET A 178 15.24 3.66 1.37
N ASN A 179 14.36 4.67 1.28
CA ASN A 179 14.46 5.75 0.32
C ASN A 179 13.74 7.00 0.84
N GLU A 180 14.48 8.09 1.05
CA GLU A 180 13.92 9.33 1.60
C GLU A 180 12.91 10.03 0.66
N PRO A 181 13.14 10.13 -0.65
CA PRO A 181 12.13 10.64 -1.58
C PRO A 181 10.82 9.85 -1.53
N PHE A 182 10.88 8.52 -1.48
CA PHE A 182 9.71 7.66 -1.40
C PHE A 182 8.94 7.88 -0.09
N LYS A 183 9.64 8.00 1.05
CA LYS A 183 9.03 8.35 2.34
C LYS A 183 8.23 9.65 2.25
N LYS A 184 8.83 10.73 1.70
CA LYS A 184 8.15 12.01 1.54
C LYS A 184 6.87 11.88 0.71
N GLN A 185 6.94 11.15 -0.40
CA GLN A 185 5.79 10.90 -1.25
C GLN A 185 4.67 10.14 -0.51
N LEU A 186 5.00 9.07 0.23
CA LEU A 186 4.03 8.31 1.03
C LEU A 186 3.34 9.16 2.10
N LEU A 187 4.04 10.15 2.64
CA LEU A 187 3.51 11.07 3.66
C LEU A 187 2.81 12.31 3.06
N GLY A 188 2.69 12.40 1.73
CA GLY A 188 2.13 13.58 1.06
C GLY A 188 2.96 14.85 1.25
N LEU A 189 4.25 14.72 1.63
CA LEU A 189 5.17 15.85 1.82
C LEU A 189 5.81 16.24 0.49
N LYS A 190 5.90 17.54 0.23
CA LYS A 190 6.55 18.11 -0.96
C LYS A 190 8.07 18.24 -0.76
#